data_da25bad55d20ac7a576d9dda9d5ebdc7
#
_entry.id   da25bad55d20ac7a576d9dda9d5ebdc7
#
_cell.length_a   1.000
_cell.length_b   1.000
_cell.length_c   1.000
_cell.angle_alpha   90.00
_cell.angle_beta   90.00
_cell.angle_gamma   90.00
#
_symmetry.space_group_name_H-M   'P 1'
#
loop_
_entity.id
_entity.type
_entity.pdbx_description
1 polymer ?
#
loop_
_entity_poly.entity_id
_entity_poly.type
_entity_poly.pdbx_seq_one_letter_code
_entity_poly.pdbx_strand_id
1 'polypeptide(L)'
;MREIRIRFITTAGFVSWAIRRVTFSEFSHVELVTDTGYIGAHSDGGVQERQSGYCAPLFERRYALPVTETQYRMAMAYARGMIGTPYNFKDIAGLLFHHNWSTPKRVICSMFVLQCFQAAGIQLLNVLPQYSNLVTPDTLHLSPLLIGNCYFQTLAPK
;
A
#
# COMPACT_ATOMS: atom_id res chain seq x y z
N MET A 1 -9.08 13.83 17.23
CA MET A 1 -8.52 12.55 16.78
C MET A 1 -8.60 12.55 15.27
N ARG A 2 -7.57 12.11 14.59
CA ARG A 2 -7.52 11.99 13.12
C ARG A 2 -7.55 10.51 12.74
N GLU A 3 -7.68 10.23 11.45
CA GLU A 3 -7.60 8.86 10.92
C GLU A 3 -6.63 8.84 9.74
N ILE A 4 -5.74 7.85 9.72
CA ILE A 4 -5.05 7.47 8.49
C ILE A 4 -5.90 6.41 7.82
N ARG A 5 -6.34 6.70 6.60
CA ARG A 5 -7.18 5.81 5.82
C ARG A 5 -6.36 5.11 4.75
N ILE A 6 -6.59 3.81 4.61
CA ILE A 6 -5.90 2.96 3.67
C ILE A 6 -6.93 2.29 2.78
N ARG A 7 -6.61 2.16 1.51
CA ARG A 7 -7.41 1.47 0.50
C ARG A 7 -6.62 0.31 -0.08
N PHE A 8 -7.16 -0.90 0.01
CA PHE A 8 -6.68 -2.10 -0.69
C PHE A 8 -7.59 -2.36 -1.87
N ILE A 9 -7.01 -2.59 -3.05
CA ILE A 9 -7.79 -2.79 -4.27
C ILE A 9 -7.26 -3.94 -5.12
N THR A 10 -8.17 -4.49 -5.90
CA THR A 10 -7.90 -5.36 -7.04
C THR A 10 -8.42 -4.69 -8.29
N THR A 11 -7.57 -4.50 -9.28
CA THR A 11 -7.96 -3.91 -10.56
C THR A 11 -7.98 -4.96 -11.67
N ALA A 12 -8.72 -4.68 -12.76
CA ALA A 12 -8.60 -5.42 -13.99
C ALA A 12 -7.25 -5.11 -14.65
N GLY A 13 -6.66 -6.10 -15.32
CA GLY A 13 -5.44 -5.91 -16.10
C GLY A 13 -4.36 -6.93 -15.78
N PHE A 14 -3.42 -7.05 -16.72
CA PHE A 14 -2.37 -8.07 -16.68
C PHE A 14 -1.44 -7.90 -15.45
N VAL A 15 -1.02 -6.68 -15.14
CA VAL A 15 -0.13 -6.40 -14.00
C VAL A 15 -0.79 -6.78 -12.67
N SER A 16 -2.05 -6.39 -12.49
CA SER A 16 -2.84 -6.77 -11.31
C SER A 16 -2.99 -8.28 -11.18
N TRP A 17 -3.31 -8.95 -12.30
CA TRP A 17 -3.38 -10.41 -12.34
C TRP A 17 -2.04 -11.07 -12.00
N ALA A 18 -0.94 -10.59 -12.59
CA ALA A 18 0.40 -11.12 -12.35
C ALA A 18 0.80 -10.97 -10.87
N ILE A 19 0.62 -9.79 -10.28
CA ILE A 19 0.91 -9.56 -8.85
C ILE A 19 0.15 -10.56 -8.00
N ARG A 20 -1.16 -10.72 -8.19
CA ARG A 20 -1.97 -11.63 -7.39
C ARG A 20 -1.57 -13.09 -7.56
N ARG A 21 -1.23 -13.52 -8.78
CA ARG A 21 -0.77 -14.90 -9.04
C ARG A 21 0.57 -15.20 -8.38
N VAL A 22 1.46 -14.22 -8.38
CA VAL A 22 2.81 -14.33 -7.81
C VAL A 22 2.78 -14.31 -6.28
N THR A 23 1.98 -13.43 -5.72
CA THR A 23 1.92 -13.21 -4.27
C THR A 23 0.83 -14.02 -3.59
N PHE A 24 0.02 -14.77 -4.35
CA PHE A 24 -1.20 -15.46 -3.87
C PHE A 24 -2.14 -14.51 -3.13
N SER A 25 -2.17 -13.24 -3.54
CA SER A 25 -2.85 -12.15 -2.86
C SER A 25 -4.26 -11.93 -3.43
N GLU A 26 -5.21 -11.60 -2.56
CA GLU A 26 -6.53 -11.10 -2.96
C GLU A 26 -6.40 -9.68 -3.55
N PHE A 27 -5.45 -8.88 -3.03
CA PHE A 27 -5.22 -7.52 -3.45
C PHE A 27 -3.99 -7.39 -4.36
N SER A 28 -4.08 -6.53 -5.36
CA SER A 28 -2.96 -6.20 -6.24
C SER A 28 -2.30 -4.86 -5.90
N HIS A 29 -2.97 -4.03 -5.09
CA HIS A 29 -2.49 -2.69 -4.78
C HIS A 29 -3.02 -2.18 -3.45
N VAL A 30 -2.24 -1.31 -2.81
CA VAL A 30 -2.60 -0.60 -1.58
C VAL A 30 -2.11 0.84 -1.64
N GLU A 31 -2.90 1.76 -1.09
CA GLU A 31 -2.62 3.20 -1.13
C GLU A 31 -3.22 3.92 0.07
N LEU A 32 -2.71 5.12 0.37
CA LEU A 32 -3.28 6.03 1.36
C LEU A 32 -4.44 6.81 0.74
N VAL A 33 -5.50 7.00 1.51
CA VAL A 33 -6.64 7.84 1.11
C VAL A 33 -6.42 9.25 1.63
N THR A 34 -6.53 10.24 0.75
CA THR A 34 -6.47 11.68 1.07
C THR A 34 -7.86 12.30 0.97
N ASP A 35 -7.99 13.58 1.25
CA ASP A 35 -9.25 14.30 1.12
C ASP A 35 -9.66 14.49 -0.37
N THR A 36 -8.69 14.45 -1.28
CA THR A 36 -8.89 14.69 -2.73
C THR A 36 -8.73 13.42 -3.57
N GLY A 37 -8.18 12.35 -3.00
CA GLY A 37 -7.90 11.14 -3.76
C GLY A 37 -7.04 10.14 -3.02
N TYR A 38 -5.93 9.74 -3.65
CA TYR A 38 -5.09 8.66 -3.16
C TYR A 38 -3.61 8.95 -3.41
N ILE A 39 -2.74 8.57 -2.47
CA ILE A 39 -1.29 8.56 -2.68
C ILE A 39 -0.80 7.11 -2.58
N GLY A 40 -0.11 6.65 -3.62
CA GLY A 40 0.41 5.28 -3.70
C GLY A 40 1.56 5.14 -4.68
N ALA A 41 2.27 4.01 -4.59
CA ALA A 41 3.30 3.65 -5.55
C ALA A 41 2.68 2.83 -6.69
N HIS A 42 2.65 3.38 -7.88
CA HIS A 42 2.02 2.81 -9.07
C HIS A 42 3.06 2.34 -10.09
N SER A 43 2.76 1.25 -10.78
CA SER A 43 3.66 0.66 -11.80
C SER A 43 3.92 1.58 -12.99
N ASP A 44 3.04 2.53 -13.26
CA ASP A 44 3.09 3.44 -14.42
C ASP A 44 3.63 4.85 -14.11
N GLY A 45 4.30 5.03 -12.97
CA GLY A 45 4.85 6.35 -12.66
C GLY A 45 5.46 6.47 -11.26
N GLY A 46 5.54 5.38 -10.50
CA GLY A 46 6.07 5.43 -9.13
C GLY A 46 5.09 6.01 -8.12
N VAL A 47 5.62 6.66 -7.09
CA VAL A 47 4.79 7.30 -6.06
C VAL A 47 4.16 8.56 -6.62
N GLN A 48 2.83 8.61 -6.61
CA GLN A 48 2.05 9.73 -7.13
C GLN A 48 0.73 9.90 -6.38
N GLU A 49 0.21 11.12 -6.40
CA GLU A 49 -1.13 11.43 -5.94
C GLU A 49 -2.10 11.36 -7.13
N ARG A 50 -3.21 10.66 -6.97
CA ARG A 50 -4.25 10.49 -7.98
C ARG A 50 -5.60 10.93 -7.44
N GLN A 51 -6.41 11.53 -8.28
CA GLN A 51 -7.75 11.97 -7.90
C GLN A 51 -8.69 10.78 -7.65
N SER A 52 -9.73 11.03 -6.86
CA SER A 52 -10.82 10.07 -6.68
C SER A 52 -11.40 9.64 -8.03
N GLY A 53 -11.65 8.34 -8.20
CA GLY A 53 -12.21 7.80 -9.44
C GLY A 53 -11.19 7.50 -10.54
N TYR A 54 -9.87 7.63 -10.30
CA TYR A 54 -8.83 7.32 -11.29
C TYR A 54 -8.86 5.87 -11.79
N CYS A 55 -9.45 4.96 -11.02
CA CYS A 55 -9.71 3.59 -11.43
C CYS A 55 -11.03 3.07 -10.83
N ALA A 56 -11.63 2.09 -11.51
CA ALA A 56 -12.76 1.31 -11.01
C ALA A 56 -12.24 -0.05 -10.53
N PRO A 57 -12.08 -0.28 -9.22
CA PRO A 57 -11.59 -1.56 -8.73
C PRO A 57 -12.64 -2.66 -8.88
N LEU A 58 -12.20 -3.88 -9.15
CA LEU A 58 -13.05 -5.08 -9.11
C LEU A 58 -13.41 -5.45 -7.68
N PHE A 59 -12.49 -5.21 -6.75
CA PHE A 59 -12.66 -5.46 -5.34
C PHE A 59 -11.91 -4.40 -4.55
N GLU A 60 -12.49 -3.96 -3.43
CA GLU A 60 -11.95 -2.90 -2.60
C GLU A 60 -12.28 -3.12 -1.13
N ARG A 61 -11.30 -2.87 -0.26
CA ARG A 61 -11.47 -2.70 1.19
C ARG A 61 -10.79 -1.45 1.68
N ARG A 62 -11.44 -0.74 2.59
CA ARG A 62 -10.88 0.47 3.22
C ARG A 62 -10.86 0.34 4.73
N TYR A 63 -9.79 0.83 5.30
CA TYR A 63 -9.53 0.85 6.73
C TYR A 63 -9.24 2.28 7.18
N ALA A 64 -9.70 2.62 8.38
CA ALA A 64 -9.46 3.91 9.02
C ALA A 64 -8.82 3.68 10.38
N LEU A 65 -7.53 3.93 10.51
CA LEU A 65 -6.81 3.79 11.77
C LEU A 65 -6.85 5.11 12.54
N PRO A 66 -7.44 5.16 13.76
CA PRO A 66 -7.39 6.32 14.62
C PRO A 66 -5.95 6.64 15.04
N VAL A 67 -5.54 7.88 14.90
CA VAL A 67 -4.18 8.36 15.20
C VAL A 67 -4.22 9.75 15.84
N THR A 68 -3.10 10.18 16.40
CA THR A 68 -2.93 11.57 16.84
C THR A 68 -2.74 12.50 15.64
N GLU A 69 -2.98 13.79 15.82
CA GLU A 69 -2.72 14.81 14.78
C GLU A 69 -1.26 14.77 14.33
N THR A 70 -0.33 14.59 15.27
CA THR A 70 1.11 14.52 14.96
C THR A 70 1.42 13.30 14.09
N GLN A 71 0.91 12.13 14.44
CA GLN A 71 1.10 10.91 13.64
C GLN A 71 0.54 11.06 12.23
N TYR A 72 -0.67 11.61 12.11
CA TYR A 72 -1.27 11.88 10.80
C TYR A 72 -0.38 12.80 9.95
N ARG A 73 0.08 13.92 10.52
CA ARG A 73 0.95 14.87 9.82
C ARG A 73 2.27 14.25 9.40
N MET A 74 2.89 13.43 10.25
CA MET A 74 4.15 12.74 9.93
C MET A 74 3.97 11.74 8.80
N ALA A 75 2.94 10.90 8.84
CA ALA A 75 2.65 9.94 7.77
C ALA A 75 2.40 10.63 6.43
N MET A 76 1.56 11.67 6.43
CA MET A 76 1.21 12.39 5.20
C MET A 76 2.35 13.24 4.66
N ALA A 77 3.19 13.81 5.53
CA ALA A 77 4.40 14.53 5.10
C ALA A 77 5.40 13.57 4.44
N TYR A 78 5.60 12.39 5.03
CA TYR A 78 6.44 11.36 4.44
C TYR A 78 5.90 10.91 3.08
N ALA A 79 4.60 10.60 3.00
CA ALA A 79 3.95 10.17 1.77
C ALA A 79 4.14 11.19 0.63
N ARG A 80 3.92 12.48 0.91
CA ARG A 80 4.10 13.56 -0.08
C ARG A 80 5.57 13.77 -0.45
N GLY A 81 6.48 13.63 0.50
CA GLY A 81 7.92 13.69 0.26
C GLY A 81 8.45 12.57 -0.66
N MET A 82 7.72 11.46 -0.73
CA MET A 82 8.06 10.32 -1.60
C MET A 82 7.52 10.45 -3.03
N ILE A 83 6.67 11.43 -3.33
CA ILE A 83 6.12 11.64 -4.69
C ILE A 83 7.28 11.79 -5.69
N GLY A 84 7.21 11.06 -6.80
CA GLY A 84 8.26 10.97 -7.81
C GLY A 84 9.26 9.83 -7.60
N THR A 85 9.21 9.11 -6.46
CA THR A 85 10.03 7.91 -6.25
C THR A 85 9.63 6.81 -7.24
N PRO A 86 10.59 6.23 -8.00
CA PRO A 86 10.29 5.21 -9.01
C PRO A 86 9.72 3.91 -8.40
N TYR A 87 8.87 3.24 -9.15
CA TYR A 87 8.36 1.92 -8.79
C TYR A 87 9.43 0.84 -8.93
N ASN A 88 9.41 -0.15 -8.03
CA ASN A 88 10.39 -1.23 -8.02
C ASN A 88 9.82 -2.53 -8.60
N PHE A 89 9.96 -2.73 -9.90
CA PHE A 89 9.58 -3.98 -10.55
C PHE A 89 10.45 -5.18 -10.15
N LYS A 90 11.70 -4.94 -9.70
CA LYS A 90 12.59 -6.01 -9.26
C LYS A 90 12.12 -6.65 -7.96
N ASP A 91 11.50 -5.88 -7.08
CA ASP A 91 10.94 -6.43 -5.84
C ASP A 91 9.77 -7.38 -6.12
N ILE A 92 8.96 -7.10 -7.15
CA ILE A 92 7.90 -8.03 -7.58
C ILE A 92 8.50 -9.33 -8.10
N ALA A 93 9.55 -9.25 -8.92
CA ALA A 93 10.28 -10.43 -9.36
C ALA A 93 10.97 -11.14 -8.16
N GLY A 94 11.52 -10.38 -7.23
CA GLY A 94 12.11 -10.90 -5.99
C GLY A 94 11.11 -11.69 -5.13
N LEU A 95 9.86 -11.24 -5.06
CA LEU A 95 8.79 -11.98 -4.39
C LEU A 95 8.54 -13.36 -5.04
N LEU A 96 8.65 -13.46 -6.38
CA LEU A 96 8.53 -14.72 -7.11
C LEU A 96 9.63 -15.73 -6.74
N PHE A 97 10.84 -15.25 -6.58
CA PHE A 97 12.02 -16.11 -6.40
C PHE A 97 12.48 -16.17 -4.94
N HIS A 98 11.71 -15.59 -4.00
CA HIS A 98 12.08 -15.45 -2.59
C HIS A 98 13.47 -14.81 -2.38
N HIS A 99 13.88 -13.96 -3.32
CA HIS A 99 15.14 -13.22 -3.28
C HIS A 99 14.93 -11.75 -2.96
N ASN A 100 15.74 -11.24 -2.04
CA ASN A 100 15.77 -9.82 -1.73
C ASN A 100 16.66 -9.07 -2.74
N TRP A 101 16.07 -8.61 -3.84
CA TRP A 101 16.74 -7.78 -4.86
C TRP A 101 16.47 -6.29 -4.64
N SER A 102 16.33 -5.87 -3.39
CA SER A 102 16.02 -4.49 -3.05
C SER A 102 16.95 -3.51 -3.76
N THR A 103 16.35 -2.56 -4.46
CA THR A 103 17.07 -1.47 -5.13
C THR A 103 16.86 -0.19 -4.32
N PRO A 104 17.93 0.46 -3.84
CA PRO A 104 17.82 1.74 -3.14
C PRO A 104 17.01 2.76 -3.96
N LYS A 105 16.20 3.57 -3.28
CA LYS A 105 15.38 4.65 -3.87
C LYS A 105 14.26 4.18 -4.82
N ARG A 106 13.74 2.97 -4.63
CA ARG A 106 12.55 2.47 -5.33
C ARG A 106 11.62 1.80 -4.35
N VAL A 107 10.32 1.84 -4.60
CA VAL A 107 9.31 1.27 -3.70
C VAL A 107 8.23 0.51 -4.46
N ILE A 108 7.63 -0.47 -3.79
CA ILE A 108 6.33 -1.06 -4.17
C ILE A 108 5.22 -0.50 -3.29
N CYS A 109 3.97 -0.69 -3.68
CA CYS A 109 2.82 -0.08 -3.01
C CYS A 109 2.71 -0.41 -1.51
N SER A 110 2.90 -1.67 -1.14
CA SER A 110 2.83 -2.11 0.26
C SER A 110 4.00 -1.60 1.11
N MET A 111 5.21 -1.60 0.57
CA MET A 111 6.38 -1.02 1.22
C MET A 111 6.20 0.49 1.45
N PHE A 112 5.69 1.21 0.45
CA PHE A 112 5.40 2.65 0.56
C PHE A 112 4.44 2.94 1.73
N VAL A 113 3.31 2.23 1.79
CA VAL A 113 2.34 2.40 2.89
C VAL A 113 2.97 2.06 4.24
N LEU A 114 3.68 0.92 4.33
CA LEU A 114 4.38 0.53 5.56
C LEU A 114 5.32 1.63 6.06
N GLN A 115 6.13 2.20 5.17
CA GLN A 115 7.07 3.28 5.50
C GLN A 115 6.37 4.57 5.95
N CYS A 116 5.22 4.91 5.38
CA CYS A 116 4.43 6.06 5.84
C CYS A 116 3.98 5.90 7.30
N PHE A 117 3.55 4.70 7.69
CA PHE A 117 3.18 4.41 9.06
C PHE A 117 4.39 4.38 10.00
N GLN A 118 5.50 3.79 9.57
CA GLN A 118 6.75 3.80 10.34
C GLN A 118 7.26 5.22 10.60
N ALA A 119 7.17 6.11 9.61
CA ALA A 119 7.52 7.52 9.78
C ALA A 119 6.66 8.23 10.84
N ALA A 120 5.44 7.77 11.04
CA ALA A 120 4.54 8.24 12.11
C ALA A 120 4.73 7.52 13.46
N GLY A 121 5.74 6.64 13.57
CA GLY A 121 5.95 5.82 14.75
C GLY A 121 4.89 4.73 14.95
N ILE A 122 4.18 4.34 13.89
CA ILE A 122 3.16 3.30 13.91
C ILE A 122 3.71 2.05 13.20
N GLN A 123 3.76 0.95 13.92
CA GLN A 123 4.27 -0.30 13.37
C GLN A 123 3.09 -1.20 12.98
N LEU A 124 2.71 -1.18 11.69
CA LEU A 124 1.65 -2.04 11.16
C LEU A 124 2.03 -3.51 11.22
N LEU A 125 3.28 -3.84 10.94
CA LEU A 125 3.83 -5.19 10.96
C LEU A 125 5.19 -5.20 11.65
N ASN A 126 5.48 -6.27 12.37
CA ASN A 126 6.81 -6.49 12.96
C ASN A 126 7.76 -7.09 11.91
N VAL A 127 8.21 -6.25 10.99
CA VAL A 127 9.11 -6.63 9.89
C VAL A 127 10.41 -5.86 10.02
N LEU A 128 11.52 -6.59 9.94
CA LEU A 128 12.84 -5.95 9.92
C LEU A 128 12.99 -5.08 8.65
N PRO A 129 13.64 -3.91 8.72
CA PRO A 129 13.73 -2.96 7.60
C PRO A 129 14.24 -3.59 6.29
N GLN A 130 15.20 -4.53 6.37
CA GLN A 130 15.76 -5.22 5.20
C GLN A 130 14.77 -6.15 4.49
N TYR A 131 13.63 -6.48 5.10
CA TYR A 131 12.59 -7.34 4.51
C TYR A 131 11.31 -6.59 4.16
N SER A 132 11.29 -5.27 4.34
CA SER A 132 10.09 -4.45 4.06
C SER A 132 9.64 -4.53 2.60
N ASN A 133 10.56 -4.77 1.67
CA ASN A 133 10.30 -4.97 0.25
C ASN A 133 9.63 -6.32 -0.09
N LEU A 134 9.61 -7.26 0.86
CA LEU A 134 8.92 -8.54 0.72
C LEU A 134 7.49 -8.53 1.26
N VAL A 135 7.05 -7.41 1.84
CA VAL A 135 5.66 -7.23 2.32
C VAL A 135 4.73 -7.08 1.12
N THR A 136 3.80 -8.01 0.98
CA THR A 136 2.75 -7.95 -0.04
C THR A 136 1.55 -7.13 0.45
N PRO A 137 0.62 -6.69 -0.41
CA PRO A 137 -0.63 -6.08 0.03
C PRO A 137 -1.42 -6.97 1.00
N ASP A 138 -1.50 -8.28 0.78
CA ASP A 138 -2.18 -9.21 1.69
C ASP A 138 -1.46 -9.33 3.04
N THR A 139 -0.14 -9.41 3.04
CA THR A 139 0.63 -9.42 4.30
C THR A 139 0.35 -8.16 5.11
N LEU A 140 0.31 -7.01 4.45
CA LEU A 140 -0.03 -5.74 5.11
C LEU A 140 -1.48 -5.72 5.59
N HIS A 141 -2.40 -6.28 4.82
CA HIS A 141 -3.82 -6.40 5.16
C HIS A 141 -4.06 -7.22 6.44
N LEU A 142 -3.19 -8.19 6.74
CA LEU A 142 -3.25 -9.01 7.96
C LEU A 142 -2.75 -8.27 9.22
N SER A 143 -2.40 -7.00 9.13
CA SER A 143 -1.99 -6.22 10.30
C SER A 143 -3.05 -6.23 11.39
N PRO A 144 -2.68 -6.59 12.64
CA PRO A 144 -3.63 -6.55 13.76
C PRO A 144 -4.26 -5.17 13.99
N LEU A 145 -3.56 -4.09 13.61
CA LEU A 145 -4.06 -2.72 13.73
C LEU A 145 -5.18 -2.40 12.72
N LEU A 146 -5.31 -3.17 11.64
CA LEU A 146 -6.37 -3.01 10.66
C LEU A 146 -7.60 -3.86 10.96
N ILE A 147 -7.43 -4.94 11.74
CA ILE A 147 -8.54 -5.81 12.15
C ILE A 147 -9.55 -4.99 12.97
N GLY A 148 -10.82 -5.01 12.56
CA GLY A 148 -11.88 -4.24 13.24
C GLY A 148 -12.02 -2.78 12.80
N ASN A 149 -11.08 -2.26 12.01
CA ASN A 149 -11.10 -0.89 11.50
C ASN A 149 -11.56 -0.78 10.03
N CYS A 150 -12.16 -1.84 9.48
CA CYS A 150 -12.73 -1.84 8.14
C CYS A 150 -14.03 -1.04 8.13
N TYR A 151 -14.12 -0.01 7.29
CA TYR A 151 -15.32 0.82 7.17
C TYR A 151 -15.99 0.72 5.78
N PHE A 152 -15.33 0.10 4.81
CA PHE A 152 -15.85 -0.09 3.47
C PHE A 152 -15.33 -1.36 2.83
N GLN A 153 -16.21 -2.10 2.19
CA GLN A 153 -15.87 -3.29 1.40
C GLN A 153 -16.86 -3.42 0.24
N THR A 154 -16.34 -3.61 -0.97
CA THR A 154 -17.16 -4.09 -2.10
C THR A 154 -17.17 -5.61 -2.08
N LEU A 155 -18.27 -6.21 -2.51
CA LEU A 155 -18.30 -7.65 -2.72
C LEU A 155 -17.44 -7.99 -3.94
N ALA A 156 -16.57 -8.99 -3.78
CA ALA A 156 -15.87 -9.54 -4.93
C ALA A 156 -16.91 -10.07 -5.93
N PRO A 157 -16.76 -9.82 -7.23
CA PRO A 157 -17.59 -10.48 -8.22
C PRO A 157 -17.40 -11.99 -8.08
N LYS A 158 -18.53 -12.72 -8.05
CA LYS A 158 -18.55 -14.18 -8.02
C LYS A 158 -17.98 -14.74 -9.32
#